data_65e1428401652ddee911959cfebe414d
#
_entry.id   65e1428401652ddee911959cfebe414d
#
_cell.length_a   1.000
_cell.length_b   1.000
_cell.length_c   1.000
_cell.angle_alpha   90.00
_cell.angle_beta   90.00
_cell.angle_gamma   90.00
#
_symmetry.space_group_name_H-M   'P 1'
#
loop_
_entity.id
_entity.type
_entity.pdbx_description
1 polymer ?
#
loop_
_entity_poly.entity_id
_entity_poly.type
_entity_poly.pdbx_seq_one_letter_code
_entity_poly.pdbx_strand_id
1 'polypeptide(L)'
;MNKPSIRVRFAPSPTGQLHLGGARTALFNWLYAQHHGGEFFLRIEDTDRDRSKEEYTSQIINSLNWLCLQWSEPLLFQSKRTNNYKIAIQKLLDSGIAYRCFLTREELDQARKEAQTKGGDFRVPKTYRDIPLQDQKRMLNAGQSFTVRLKISPGKTHFKDHIYGAITVNNEEIDDFIIARSDGTPTYNFTVVVDDYDMGISHVIRGEDHISNTPKQLLIYEALGYPAPEFAHLPMILGPDKKRLSKRHGAAGIQDFRNAGFSADVLLNYLVMLGWNPGTEQELFTRDEMVEQFDIRKVQKKGAVYDEKKLHWIAGQHLARVSEDELLKSIRSEEPNWQRHAKDEYIHNVLKLMKIRAKTLNELKDITGYFFSDPVTFDHSAAAKRWKERSLNKLVEKYIQRLENITNWSATDLEKALRATAEDMAVSAAKLIHPVRLAVSGQSEGLGLFELLELLGKMTCIRRLRKALTIFPLIND
;
A
#
# COMPACT_ATOMS: atom_id res chain seq x y z
N MET A 1 15.31 34.53 -11.64
CA MET A 1 15.62 33.18 -12.17
C MET A 1 14.52 32.25 -11.73
N ASN A 2 13.71 31.72 -12.65
CA ASN A 2 12.73 30.69 -12.31
C ASN A 2 13.51 29.50 -11.74
N LYS A 3 13.18 29.07 -10.50
CA LYS A 3 13.67 27.78 -10.01
C LYS A 3 13.29 26.70 -11.04
N PRO A 4 14.20 25.77 -11.40
CA PRO A 4 13.83 24.67 -12.25
C PRO A 4 12.61 23.97 -11.62
N SER A 5 11.57 23.69 -12.42
CA SER A 5 10.38 23.04 -11.91
C SER A 5 10.75 21.67 -11.34
N ILE A 6 10.23 21.34 -10.15
CA ILE A 6 10.44 20.03 -9.54
C ILE A 6 9.78 18.97 -10.43
N ARG A 7 10.57 17.97 -10.85
CA ARG A 7 10.11 16.82 -11.64
C ARG A 7 10.59 15.54 -10.98
N VAL A 8 9.67 14.73 -10.55
CA VAL A 8 9.92 13.45 -9.90
C VAL A 8 9.19 12.33 -10.62
N ARG A 9 9.55 11.08 -10.34
CA ARG A 9 8.92 9.93 -10.99
C ARG A 9 8.81 8.72 -10.07
N PHE A 10 7.73 7.97 -10.25
CA PHE A 10 7.64 6.59 -9.83
C PHE A 10 7.94 5.69 -11.04
N ALA A 11 8.86 4.75 -10.87
CA ALA A 11 9.40 3.93 -11.97
C ALA A 11 9.35 2.43 -11.63
N PRO A 12 8.13 1.83 -11.55
CA PRO A 12 8.00 0.42 -11.21
C PRO A 12 8.32 -0.51 -12.37
N SER A 13 8.97 -1.65 -12.06
CA SER A 13 9.04 -2.79 -12.98
C SER A 13 7.79 -3.67 -12.80
N PRO A 14 7.04 -4.01 -13.89
CA PRO A 14 5.79 -4.76 -13.81
C PRO A 14 6.05 -6.28 -13.66
N THR A 15 6.80 -6.66 -12.63
CA THR A 15 7.15 -8.04 -12.30
C THR A 15 6.28 -8.64 -11.20
N GLY A 16 5.30 -7.89 -10.70
CA GLY A 16 4.36 -8.25 -9.65
C GLY A 16 3.39 -7.12 -9.33
N GLN A 17 2.48 -7.39 -8.42
CA GLN A 17 1.51 -6.39 -7.92
C GLN A 17 2.21 -5.24 -7.19
N LEU A 18 1.57 -4.07 -7.18
CA LEU A 18 2.05 -2.93 -6.38
C LEU A 18 1.93 -3.26 -4.89
N HIS A 19 3.06 -3.42 -4.22
CA HIS A 19 3.15 -3.67 -2.79
C HIS A 19 3.29 -2.36 -1.99
N LEU A 20 3.10 -2.42 -0.65
CA LEU A 20 3.17 -1.25 0.24
C LEU A 20 4.42 -0.38 0.04
N GLY A 21 5.60 -1.01 -0.14
CA GLY A 21 6.85 -0.27 -0.38
C GLY A 21 6.84 0.54 -1.66
N GLY A 22 6.31 -0.05 -2.75
CA GLY A 22 6.13 0.65 -4.03
C GLY A 22 5.12 1.79 -3.90
N ALA A 23 3.97 1.53 -3.27
CA ALA A 23 2.94 2.55 -3.05
C ALA A 23 3.45 3.71 -2.18
N ARG A 24 4.23 3.44 -1.12
CA ARG A 24 4.88 4.50 -0.32
C ARG A 24 5.86 5.32 -1.15
N THR A 25 6.64 4.67 -2.01
CA THR A 25 7.57 5.37 -2.90
C THR A 25 6.81 6.27 -3.88
N ALA A 26 5.71 5.78 -4.47
CA ALA A 26 4.85 6.59 -5.32
C ALA A 26 4.24 7.78 -4.55
N LEU A 27 3.70 7.53 -3.35
CA LEU A 27 3.14 8.57 -2.49
C LEU A 27 4.17 9.67 -2.16
N PHE A 28 5.39 9.30 -1.77
CA PHE A 28 6.41 10.28 -1.38
C PHE A 28 6.90 11.12 -2.57
N ASN A 29 6.99 10.54 -3.77
CA ASN A 29 7.22 11.28 -5.01
C ASN A 29 6.07 12.25 -5.29
N TRP A 30 4.82 11.76 -5.20
CA TRP A 30 3.63 12.57 -5.43
C TRP A 30 3.53 13.73 -4.43
N LEU A 31 3.70 13.46 -3.13
CA LEU A 31 3.69 14.50 -2.08
C LEU A 31 4.78 15.54 -2.31
N TYR A 32 5.99 15.10 -2.68
CA TYR A 32 7.11 16.03 -2.95
C TYR A 32 6.79 16.93 -4.14
N ALA A 33 6.23 16.37 -5.22
CA ALA A 33 5.81 17.17 -6.36
C ALA A 33 4.70 18.16 -5.98
N GLN A 34 3.64 17.72 -5.34
CA GLN A 34 2.51 18.57 -4.95
C GLN A 34 2.95 19.70 -4.00
N HIS A 35 3.74 19.38 -2.98
CA HIS A 35 4.26 20.36 -2.01
C HIS A 35 5.06 21.49 -2.66
N HIS A 36 5.82 21.16 -3.72
CA HIS A 36 6.66 22.12 -4.42
C HIS A 36 6.02 22.72 -5.69
N GLY A 37 4.77 22.39 -6.01
CA GLY A 37 4.11 22.82 -7.25
C GLY A 37 4.80 22.26 -8.50
N GLY A 38 5.36 21.05 -8.42
CA GLY A 38 6.06 20.35 -9.48
C GLY A 38 5.23 19.29 -10.18
N GLU A 39 5.90 18.41 -10.92
CA GLU A 39 5.27 17.35 -11.71
C GLU A 39 5.69 15.96 -11.21
N PHE A 40 4.74 15.05 -11.14
CA PHE A 40 4.95 13.65 -10.82
C PHE A 40 4.69 12.80 -12.06
N PHE A 41 5.67 11.98 -12.48
CA PHE A 41 5.60 11.13 -13.65
C PHE A 41 5.53 9.65 -13.30
N LEU A 42 4.92 8.87 -14.19
CA LEU A 42 4.92 7.42 -14.12
C LEU A 42 5.73 6.85 -15.31
N ARG A 43 6.71 6.00 -15.02
CA ARG A 43 7.50 5.26 -16.01
C ARG A 43 7.44 3.76 -15.72
N ILE A 44 7.00 2.97 -16.69
CA ILE A 44 6.99 1.51 -16.58
C ILE A 44 8.33 0.96 -17.08
N GLU A 45 9.06 0.27 -16.20
CA GLU A 45 10.37 -0.33 -16.50
C GLU A 45 10.21 -1.79 -16.93
N ASP A 46 9.75 -1.97 -18.16
CA ASP A 46 9.35 -3.22 -18.79
C ASP A 46 10.42 -3.80 -19.76
N THR A 47 11.69 -3.50 -19.51
CA THR A 47 12.81 -3.99 -20.34
C THR A 47 13.09 -5.48 -20.17
N ASP A 48 12.74 -6.08 -19.03
CA ASP A 48 12.81 -7.52 -18.77
C ASP A 48 11.53 -8.20 -19.27
N ARG A 49 11.51 -8.61 -20.53
CA ARG A 49 10.32 -9.17 -21.20
C ARG A 49 9.83 -10.47 -20.58
N ASP A 50 10.72 -11.27 -20.01
CA ASP A 50 10.36 -12.58 -19.44
C ASP A 50 9.59 -12.44 -18.12
N ARG A 51 9.90 -11.42 -17.34
CA ARG A 51 9.25 -11.15 -16.04
C ARG A 51 8.18 -10.07 -16.08
N SER A 52 8.18 -9.22 -17.10
CA SER A 52 7.20 -8.14 -17.24
C SER A 52 5.91 -8.67 -17.86
N LYS A 53 4.78 -8.41 -17.18
CA LYS A 53 3.45 -8.83 -17.65
C LYS A 53 2.53 -7.61 -17.74
N GLU A 54 1.73 -7.54 -18.81
CA GLU A 54 0.76 -6.48 -19.03
C GLU A 54 -0.29 -6.41 -17.91
N GLU A 55 -0.66 -7.57 -17.36
CA GLU A 55 -1.54 -7.68 -16.19
C GLU A 55 -1.00 -6.88 -15.00
N TYR A 56 0.30 -7.00 -14.67
CA TYR A 56 0.90 -6.25 -13.56
C TYR A 56 0.99 -4.76 -13.86
N THR A 57 1.23 -4.38 -15.12
CA THR A 57 1.17 -2.97 -15.54
C THR A 57 -0.21 -2.39 -15.27
N SER A 58 -1.27 -3.08 -15.70
CA SER A 58 -2.66 -2.67 -15.47
C SER A 58 -3.00 -2.60 -13.98
N GLN A 59 -2.55 -3.56 -13.17
CA GLN A 59 -2.74 -3.57 -11.72
C GLN A 59 -2.03 -2.40 -11.03
N ILE A 60 -0.81 -2.05 -11.44
CA ILE A 60 -0.08 -0.88 -10.92
C ILE A 60 -0.84 0.41 -11.22
N ILE A 61 -1.26 0.59 -12.48
CA ILE A 61 -2.03 1.77 -12.93
C ILE A 61 -3.35 1.87 -12.15
N ASN A 62 -4.11 0.78 -12.03
CA ASN A 62 -5.37 0.74 -11.30
C ASN A 62 -5.18 1.03 -9.80
N SER A 63 -4.09 0.55 -9.20
CA SER A 63 -3.76 0.83 -7.80
C SER A 63 -3.43 2.29 -7.58
N LEU A 64 -2.65 2.93 -8.46
CA LEU A 64 -2.32 4.35 -8.38
C LEU A 64 -3.57 5.22 -8.60
N ASN A 65 -4.44 4.85 -9.54
CA ASN A 65 -5.72 5.53 -9.77
C ASN A 65 -6.64 5.43 -8.56
N TRP A 66 -6.74 4.25 -7.93
CA TRP A 66 -7.53 4.07 -6.71
C TRP A 66 -6.98 4.88 -5.54
N LEU A 67 -5.65 4.97 -5.40
CA LEU A 67 -4.99 5.84 -4.43
C LEU A 67 -5.10 7.33 -4.81
N CYS A 68 -5.66 7.65 -6.00
CA CYS A 68 -5.72 9.02 -6.56
C CYS A 68 -4.35 9.70 -6.64
N LEU A 69 -3.28 8.95 -6.88
CA LEU A 69 -1.94 9.47 -7.16
C LEU A 69 -1.81 9.75 -8.65
N GLN A 70 -2.40 10.88 -9.09
CA GLN A 70 -2.40 11.29 -10.49
C GLN A 70 -0.98 11.68 -10.94
N TRP A 71 -0.61 11.29 -12.15
CA TRP A 71 0.69 11.61 -12.77
C TRP A 71 0.52 12.47 -14.01
N SER A 72 1.59 13.17 -14.37
CA SER A 72 1.67 13.98 -15.59
C SER A 72 1.88 13.08 -16.81
N GLU A 73 1.16 13.36 -17.89
CA GLU A 73 1.33 12.65 -19.16
C GLU A 73 2.57 13.16 -19.93
N PRO A 74 3.18 12.31 -20.78
CA PRO A 74 2.74 10.96 -21.13
C PRO A 74 3.26 9.88 -20.17
N LEU A 75 2.48 8.77 -20.02
CA LEU A 75 2.97 7.52 -19.42
C LEU A 75 4.08 6.93 -20.30
N LEU A 76 5.26 6.73 -19.73
CA LEU A 76 6.43 6.26 -20.45
C LEU A 76 6.67 4.74 -20.22
N PHE A 77 6.96 4.03 -21.32
CA PHE A 77 7.36 2.61 -21.31
C PHE A 77 8.80 2.48 -21.82
N GLN A 78 9.67 1.87 -21.03
CA GLN A 78 11.09 1.67 -21.41
C GLN A 78 11.26 0.81 -22.65
N SER A 79 10.43 -0.23 -22.82
CA SER A 79 10.45 -1.11 -24.00
C SER A 79 10.27 -0.34 -25.32
N LYS A 80 9.60 0.80 -25.31
CA LYS A 80 9.37 1.64 -26.49
C LYS A 80 10.54 2.60 -26.78
N ARG A 81 11.57 2.64 -25.95
CA ARG A 81 12.68 3.60 -26.04
C ARG A 81 14.02 3.04 -26.50
N THR A 82 14.02 1.81 -27.03
CA THR A 82 15.24 1.10 -27.45
C THR A 82 16.15 1.94 -28.33
N ASN A 83 15.59 2.77 -29.23
CA ASN A 83 16.39 3.62 -30.12
C ASN A 83 17.14 4.72 -29.36
N ASN A 84 16.53 5.34 -28.34
CA ASN A 84 17.18 6.36 -27.50
C ASN A 84 18.41 5.76 -26.81
N TYR A 85 18.29 4.55 -26.28
CA TYR A 85 19.38 3.86 -25.62
C TYR A 85 20.51 3.52 -26.60
N LYS A 86 20.20 3.04 -27.81
CA LYS A 86 21.20 2.75 -28.84
C LYS A 86 21.99 3.99 -29.23
N ILE A 87 21.33 5.15 -29.41
CA ILE A 87 21.98 6.42 -29.72
C ILE A 87 22.94 6.82 -28.60
N ALA A 88 22.48 6.74 -27.33
CA ALA A 88 23.31 7.11 -26.18
C ALA A 88 24.51 6.14 -26.00
N ILE A 89 24.33 4.83 -26.23
CA ILE A 89 25.44 3.87 -26.21
C ILE A 89 26.45 4.18 -27.32
N GLN A 90 25.98 4.47 -28.54
CA GLN A 90 26.86 4.76 -29.67
C GLN A 90 27.67 6.04 -29.41
N LYS A 91 27.07 7.08 -28.83
CA LYS A 91 27.78 8.31 -28.40
C LYS A 91 28.94 7.98 -27.47
N LEU A 92 28.74 7.09 -26.49
CA LEU A 92 29.82 6.68 -25.56
C LEU A 92 30.89 5.85 -26.22
N LEU A 93 30.55 5.02 -27.20
CA LEU A 93 31.53 4.26 -27.99
C LEU A 93 32.36 5.16 -28.88
N ASP A 94 31.75 6.14 -29.57
CA ASP A 94 32.42 7.07 -30.48
C ASP A 94 33.37 8.01 -29.73
N SER A 95 33.01 8.41 -28.49
CA SER A 95 33.87 9.21 -27.61
C SER A 95 34.97 8.40 -26.93
N GLY A 96 34.97 7.07 -27.05
CA GLY A 96 35.94 6.17 -26.40
C GLY A 96 35.77 6.05 -24.89
N ILE A 97 34.69 6.61 -24.30
CA ILE A 97 34.35 6.49 -22.88
C ILE A 97 33.75 5.11 -22.57
N ALA A 98 33.16 4.46 -23.56
CA ALA A 98 32.78 3.06 -23.49
C ALA A 98 33.56 2.20 -24.50
N TYR A 99 33.59 0.91 -24.31
CA TYR A 99 34.28 -0.02 -25.19
C TYR A 99 33.51 -1.35 -25.38
N ARG A 100 33.78 -2.02 -26.48
CA ARG A 100 33.29 -3.38 -26.76
C ARG A 100 34.18 -4.38 -26.05
N CYS A 101 33.60 -5.16 -25.16
CA CYS A 101 34.27 -6.20 -24.40
C CYS A 101 33.87 -7.58 -24.95
N PHE A 102 34.83 -8.31 -25.50
CA PHE A 102 34.64 -9.64 -26.12
C PHE A 102 34.91 -10.79 -25.15
N LEU A 103 35.08 -10.53 -23.85
CA LEU A 103 35.21 -11.57 -22.83
C LEU A 103 34.01 -12.51 -22.86
N THR A 104 34.33 -13.79 -23.00
CA THR A 104 33.33 -14.86 -22.92
C THR A 104 32.91 -15.11 -21.47
N ARG A 105 31.84 -15.88 -21.30
CA ARG A 105 31.40 -16.30 -19.97
C ARG A 105 32.43 -17.20 -19.30
N GLU A 106 33.03 -18.09 -20.06
CA GLU A 106 34.07 -19.04 -19.63
C GLU A 106 35.30 -18.29 -19.10
N GLU A 107 35.80 -17.28 -19.85
CA GLU A 107 36.92 -16.44 -19.43
C GLU A 107 36.62 -15.66 -18.13
N LEU A 108 35.40 -15.14 -18.00
CA LEU A 108 34.95 -14.44 -16.76
C LEU A 108 34.87 -15.42 -15.59
N ASP A 109 34.37 -16.64 -15.80
CA ASP A 109 34.26 -17.64 -14.74
C ASP A 109 35.63 -18.18 -14.35
N GLN A 110 36.56 -18.30 -15.29
CA GLN A 110 37.96 -18.64 -15.00
C GLN A 110 38.63 -17.55 -14.17
N ALA A 111 38.49 -16.28 -14.57
CA ALA A 111 39.04 -15.15 -13.81
C ALA A 111 38.48 -15.06 -12.39
N ARG A 112 37.18 -15.39 -12.18
CA ARG A 112 36.57 -15.46 -10.84
C ARG A 112 37.20 -16.54 -9.97
N LYS A 113 37.38 -17.75 -10.53
CA LYS A 113 38.03 -18.89 -9.84
C LYS A 113 39.45 -18.52 -9.41
N GLU A 114 40.22 -17.90 -10.34
CA GLU A 114 41.59 -17.47 -10.03
C GLU A 114 41.65 -16.41 -8.92
N ALA A 115 40.78 -15.43 -8.95
CA ALA A 115 40.67 -14.42 -7.89
C ALA A 115 40.36 -15.09 -6.53
N GLN A 116 39.38 -15.99 -6.52
CA GLN A 116 38.99 -16.71 -5.30
C GLN A 116 40.14 -17.59 -4.76
N THR A 117 40.88 -18.28 -5.66
CA THR A 117 42.05 -19.11 -5.25
C THR A 117 43.18 -18.25 -4.65
N LYS A 118 43.35 -17.02 -5.13
CA LYS A 118 44.34 -16.06 -4.62
C LYS A 118 43.91 -15.30 -3.39
N GLY A 119 42.67 -15.54 -2.90
CA GLY A 119 42.10 -14.84 -1.74
C GLY A 119 41.80 -13.35 -1.94
N GLY A 120 41.68 -12.93 -3.22
CA GLY A 120 41.39 -11.55 -3.60
C GLY A 120 39.96 -11.36 -4.14
N ASP A 121 39.51 -10.09 -4.19
CA ASP A 121 38.25 -9.76 -4.83
C ASP A 121 38.33 -9.91 -6.35
N PHE A 122 37.26 -10.48 -6.93
CA PHE A 122 37.16 -10.58 -8.39
C PHE A 122 37.08 -9.18 -9.01
N ARG A 123 37.91 -8.97 -10.04
CA ARG A 123 37.87 -7.80 -10.91
C ARG A 123 37.76 -8.22 -12.36
N VAL A 124 36.97 -7.47 -13.13
CA VAL A 124 36.81 -7.74 -14.55
C VAL A 124 38.14 -7.51 -15.28
N PRO A 125 38.65 -8.49 -16.03
CA PRO A 125 39.86 -8.29 -16.83
C PRO A 125 39.71 -7.14 -17.83
N LYS A 126 40.69 -6.23 -17.86
CA LYS A 126 40.67 -5.06 -18.74
C LYS A 126 41.28 -5.31 -20.11
N THR A 127 41.37 -6.59 -20.53
CA THR A 127 42.00 -7.05 -21.77
C THR A 127 41.51 -6.31 -23.02
N TYR A 128 40.22 -6.02 -23.09
CA TYR A 128 39.58 -5.36 -24.24
C TYR A 128 39.37 -3.85 -24.08
N ARG A 129 39.81 -3.27 -22.96
CA ARG A 129 39.54 -1.86 -22.65
C ARG A 129 40.14 -0.89 -23.66
N ASP A 130 41.35 -1.16 -24.12
CA ASP A 130 42.14 -0.27 -24.96
C ASP A 130 42.75 -0.99 -26.17
N ILE A 131 42.04 -1.98 -26.72
CA ILE A 131 42.48 -2.71 -27.93
C ILE A 131 42.44 -1.78 -29.16
N PRO A 132 43.38 -1.94 -30.12
CA PRO A 132 43.37 -1.19 -31.35
C PRO A 132 42.11 -1.32 -32.15
N LEU A 133 41.69 -0.24 -32.83
CA LEU A 133 40.48 -0.26 -33.67
C LEU A 133 40.48 -1.33 -34.76
N GLN A 134 41.69 -1.67 -35.28
CA GLN A 134 41.83 -2.74 -36.29
C GLN A 134 41.45 -4.10 -35.69
N ASP A 135 41.89 -4.40 -34.48
CA ASP A 135 41.57 -5.64 -33.79
C ASP A 135 40.09 -5.72 -33.43
N GLN A 136 39.50 -4.59 -32.96
CA GLN A 136 38.04 -4.53 -32.78
C GLN A 136 37.29 -4.85 -34.07
N LYS A 137 37.67 -4.21 -35.19
CA LYS A 137 37.03 -4.48 -36.49
C LYS A 137 37.18 -5.94 -36.93
N ARG A 138 38.35 -6.54 -36.69
CA ARG A 138 38.59 -7.97 -37.01
C ARG A 138 37.65 -8.87 -36.21
N MET A 139 37.51 -8.63 -34.91
CA MET A 139 36.60 -9.39 -34.04
C MET A 139 35.15 -9.23 -34.44
N LEU A 140 34.71 -8.01 -34.75
CA LEU A 140 33.35 -7.70 -35.22
C LEU A 140 33.07 -8.41 -36.57
N ASN A 141 34.01 -8.34 -37.50
CA ASN A 141 33.88 -9.03 -38.80
C ASN A 141 33.89 -10.57 -38.68
N ALA A 142 34.52 -11.08 -37.63
CA ALA A 142 34.49 -12.52 -37.29
C ALA A 142 33.19 -12.92 -36.56
N GLY A 143 32.23 -12.00 -36.35
CA GLY A 143 30.96 -12.26 -35.69
C GLY A 143 31.06 -12.51 -34.18
N GLN A 144 32.15 -12.11 -33.53
CA GLN A 144 32.33 -12.32 -32.10
C GLN A 144 31.31 -11.52 -31.31
N SER A 145 30.66 -12.19 -30.36
CA SER A 145 29.71 -11.55 -29.42
C SER A 145 30.45 -10.61 -28.46
N PHE A 146 29.88 -9.50 -28.14
CA PHE A 146 30.46 -8.51 -27.20
C PHE A 146 29.40 -7.89 -26.31
N THR A 147 29.85 -7.44 -25.13
CA THR A 147 29.08 -6.52 -24.28
C THR A 147 29.67 -5.11 -24.41
N VAL A 148 28.90 -4.06 -24.11
CA VAL A 148 29.43 -2.70 -24.01
C VAL A 148 29.65 -2.37 -22.54
N ARG A 149 30.87 -1.95 -22.20
CA ARG A 149 31.23 -1.55 -20.84
C ARG A 149 31.63 -0.07 -20.78
N LEU A 150 31.26 0.59 -19.67
CA LEU A 150 31.73 1.94 -19.37
C LEU A 150 33.14 1.89 -18.78
N LYS A 151 34.03 2.73 -19.24
CA LYS A 151 35.38 2.89 -18.68
C LYS A 151 35.31 3.70 -17.40
N ILE A 152 35.69 3.10 -16.28
CA ILE A 152 35.71 3.80 -14.98
C ILE A 152 37.09 4.40 -14.74
N SER A 153 37.13 5.70 -14.57
CA SER A 153 38.36 6.42 -14.21
C SER A 153 38.61 6.34 -12.70
N PRO A 154 39.89 6.27 -12.27
CA PRO A 154 40.24 6.39 -10.85
C PRO A 154 39.69 7.67 -10.25
N GLY A 155 39.43 7.68 -8.95
CA GLY A 155 38.90 8.82 -8.23
C GLY A 155 37.79 8.45 -7.26
N LYS A 156 36.94 9.41 -6.91
CA LYS A 156 35.85 9.23 -5.97
C LYS A 156 34.57 9.83 -6.54
N THR A 157 33.49 9.08 -6.44
CA THR A 157 32.15 9.57 -6.75
C THR A 157 31.46 10.04 -5.47
N HIS A 158 31.00 11.28 -5.47
CA HIS A 158 30.36 11.94 -4.32
C HIS A 158 28.93 12.33 -4.68
N PHE A 159 28.01 12.13 -3.75
CA PHE A 159 26.66 12.69 -3.85
C PHE A 159 26.09 12.98 -2.47
N LYS A 160 25.12 13.90 -2.43
CA LYS A 160 24.37 14.21 -1.22
C LYS A 160 22.98 13.62 -1.35
N ASP A 161 22.66 12.73 -0.44
CA ASP A 161 21.32 12.18 -0.31
C ASP A 161 20.51 13.00 0.69
N HIS A 162 19.25 13.32 0.37
CA HIS A 162 18.41 14.13 1.25
C HIS A 162 18.09 13.45 2.59
N ILE A 163 18.19 12.12 2.65
CA ILE A 163 17.88 11.32 3.85
C ILE A 163 19.18 10.85 4.51
N TYR A 164 20.07 10.21 3.75
CA TYR A 164 21.29 9.61 4.29
C TYR A 164 22.46 10.58 4.45
N GLY A 165 22.40 11.74 3.79
CA GLY A 165 23.45 12.75 3.83
C GLY A 165 24.54 12.52 2.78
N ALA A 166 25.76 12.95 3.05
CA ALA A 166 26.89 12.81 2.12
C ALA A 166 27.36 11.36 2.02
N ILE A 167 27.44 10.85 0.79
CA ILE A 167 27.93 9.50 0.46
C ILE A 167 29.10 9.64 -0.50
N THR A 168 30.15 8.90 -0.24
CA THR A 168 31.37 8.86 -1.05
C THR A 168 31.73 7.41 -1.34
N VAL A 169 31.99 7.09 -2.59
CA VAL A 169 32.43 5.76 -3.04
C VAL A 169 33.74 5.92 -3.83
N ASN A 170 34.72 5.07 -3.54
CA ASN A 170 35.96 5.01 -4.32
C ASN A 170 35.67 4.32 -5.66
N ASN A 171 35.99 4.98 -6.77
CA ASN A 171 35.75 4.43 -8.11
C ASN A 171 36.56 3.16 -8.38
N GLU A 172 37.65 2.94 -7.66
CA GLU A 172 38.42 1.70 -7.72
C GLU A 172 37.64 0.48 -7.21
N GLU A 173 36.57 0.70 -6.42
CA GLU A 173 35.66 -0.35 -5.99
C GLU A 173 34.59 -0.70 -7.06
N ILE A 174 34.51 0.12 -8.11
CA ILE A 174 33.53 -0.04 -9.21
C ILE A 174 34.28 -0.57 -10.43
N ASP A 175 33.95 -1.77 -10.88
CA ASP A 175 34.49 -2.32 -12.15
C ASP A 175 33.91 -1.57 -13.36
N ASP A 176 34.59 -1.71 -14.53
CA ASP A 176 34.02 -1.34 -15.82
C ASP A 176 32.74 -2.17 -16.04
N PHE A 177 31.59 -1.61 -15.67
CA PHE A 177 30.32 -2.33 -15.69
C PHE A 177 29.65 -2.30 -17.06
N ILE A 178 28.82 -3.32 -17.31
CA ILE A 178 28.09 -3.47 -18.57
C ILE A 178 26.97 -2.42 -18.65
N ILE A 179 26.93 -1.66 -19.75
CA ILE A 179 25.84 -0.74 -20.11
C ILE A 179 24.93 -1.32 -21.19
N ALA A 180 25.45 -2.22 -22.05
CA ALA A 180 24.65 -3.02 -22.98
C ALA A 180 25.11 -4.47 -22.99
N ARG A 181 24.15 -5.40 -22.99
CA ARG A 181 24.35 -6.84 -23.07
C ARG A 181 24.76 -7.27 -24.48
N SER A 182 25.15 -8.52 -24.65
CA SER A 182 25.58 -9.10 -25.94
C SER A 182 24.46 -9.16 -26.99
N ASP A 183 23.21 -9.20 -26.57
CA ASP A 183 22.02 -9.10 -27.42
C ASP A 183 21.67 -7.64 -27.81
N GLY A 184 22.47 -6.67 -27.36
CA GLY A 184 22.25 -5.24 -27.57
C GLY A 184 21.28 -4.59 -26.60
N THR A 185 20.69 -5.35 -25.66
CA THR A 185 19.78 -4.75 -24.67
C THR A 185 20.54 -3.94 -23.62
N PRO A 186 20.10 -2.70 -23.30
CA PRO A 186 20.75 -1.88 -22.29
C PRO A 186 20.50 -2.44 -20.89
N THR A 187 21.38 -2.11 -19.95
CA THR A 187 21.22 -2.49 -18.54
C THR A 187 20.37 -1.46 -17.78
N TYR A 188 19.78 -1.88 -16.65
CA TYR A 188 18.96 -1.05 -15.78
C TYR A 188 19.60 0.31 -15.45
N ASN A 189 20.84 0.31 -14.96
CA ASN A 189 21.51 1.57 -14.58
C ASN A 189 21.65 2.55 -15.75
N PHE A 190 21.81 2.03 -16.96
CA PHE A 190 21.94 2.86 -18.16
C PHE A 190 20.58 3.42 -18.61
N THR A 191 19.55 2.59 -18.68
CA THR A 191 18.22 3.02 -19.12
C THR A 191 17.64 4.08 -18.22
N VAL A 192 17.78 3.91 -16.89
CA VAL A 192 17.28 4.88 -15.89
C VAL A 192 17.91 6.26 -16.10
N VAL A 193 19.22 6.34 -16.33
CA VAL A 193 19.91 7.62 -16.54
C VAL A 193 19.45 8.32 -17.81
N VAL A 194 19.33 7.58 -18.91
CA VAL A 194 18.88 8.16 -20.20
C VAL A 194 17.44 8.67 -20.06
N ASP A 195 16.57 7.88 -19.42
CA ASP A 195 15.16 8.27 -19.27
C ASP A 195 14.98 9.42 -18.28
N ASP A 196 15.66 9.40 -17.15
CA ASP A 196 15.58 10.48 -16.17
C ASP A 196 16.06 11.82 -16.78
N TYR A 197 17.10 11.79 -17.63
CA TYR A 197 17.55 12.96 -18.37
C TYR A 197 16.52 13.43 -19.39
N ASP A 198 16.00 12.53 -20.25
CA ASP A 198 15.02 12.87 -21.29
C ASP A 198 13.69 13.36 -20.71
N MET A 199 13.31 12.85 -19.52
CA MET A 199 12.14 13.32 -18.78
C MET A 199 12.39 14.60 -17.98
N GLY A 200 13.64 15.09 -17.92
CA GLY A 200 14.03 16.25 -17.13
C GLY A 200 13.84 16.06 -15.63
N ILE A 201 14.04 14.83 -15.12
CA ILE A 201 13.87 14.52 -13.71
C ILE A 201 14.89 15.30 -12.88
N SER A 202 14.40 16.08 -11.93
CA SER A 202 15.21 16.90 -11.03
C SER A 202 15.58 16.17 -9.74
N HIS A 203 14.68 15.28 -9.26
CA HIS A 203 14.90 14.53 -8.01
C HIS A 203 14.49 13.06 -8.20
N VAL A 204 15.36 12.17 -7.74
CA VAL A 204 15.17 10.71 -7.75
C VAL A 204 14.86 10.25 -6.33
N ILE A 205 13.59 10.04 -6.03
CA ILE A 205 13.11 9.50 -4.75
C ILE A 205 12.76 8.03 -4.96
N ARG A 206 13.47 7.11 -4.26
CA ARG A 206 13.32 5.65 -4.46
C ARG A 206 13.74 4.84 -3.23
N GLY A 207 13.59 3.52 -3.25
CA GLY A 207 14.02 2.65 -2.14
C GLY A 207 15.53 2.64 -1.91
N GLU A 208 15.97 2.48 -0.68
CA GLU A 208 17.39 2.42 -0.27
C GLU A 208 18.17 1.25 -0.88
N ASP A 209 17.49 0.20 -1.35
CA ASP A 209 18.09 -0.91 -2.09
C ASP A 209 18.77 -0.47 -3.39
N HIS A 210 18.50 0.75 -3.83
CA HIS A 210 19.16 1.37 -4.98
C HIS A 210 20.35 2.29 -4.63
N ILE A 211 20.71 2.47 -3.36
CA ILE A 211 21.85 3.34 -2.97
C ILE A 211 23.13 2.89 -3.67
N SER A 212 23.38 1.59 -3.74
CA SER A 212 24.58 1.03 -4.41
C SER A 212 24.58 1.21 -5.94
N ASN A 213 23.43 1.52 -6.55
CA ASN A 213 23.33 1.84 -7.97
C ASN A 213 23.68 3.30 -8.27
N THR A 214 23.47 4.21 -7.31
CA THR A 214 23.63 5.65 -7.49
C THR A 214 25.02 6.05 -7.97
N PRO A 215 26.14 5.54 -7.43
CA PRO A 215 27.47 5.86 -7.94
C PRO A 215 27.66 5.48 -9.40
N LYS A 216 27.16 4.30 -9.82
CA LYS A 216 27.22 3.85 -11.21
C LYS A 216 26.40 4.73 -12.14
N GLN A 217 25.23 5.16 -11.69
CA GLN A 217 24.37 6.08 -12.45
C GLN A 217 25.01 7.46 -12.58
N LEU A 218 25.61 7.99 -11.52
CA LEU A 218 26.36 9.26 -11.58
C LEU A 218 27.50 9.23 -12.59
N LEU A 219 28.25 8.12 -12.64
CA LEU A 219 29.30 7.91 -13.65
C LEU A 219 28.74 7.86 -15.08
N ILE A 220 27.52 7.35 -15.27
CA ILE A 220 26.84 7.40 -16.58
C ILE A 220 26.38 8.84 -16.91
N TYR A 221 25.81 9.57 -15.94
CA TYR A 221 25.47 11.01 -16.13
C TYR A 221 26.69 11.81 -16.57
N GLU A 222 27.80 11.64 -15.87
CA GLU A 222 29.07 12.29 -16.21
C GLU A 222 29.57 11.91 -17.61
N ALA A 223 29.57 10.62 -17.93
CA ALA A 223 30.00 10.09 -19.22
C ALA A 223 29.19 10.61 -20.41
N LEU A 224 27.88 10.82 -20.23
CA LEU A 224 26.99 11.34 -21.25
C LEU A 224 26.98 12.88 -21.29
N GLY A 225 27.57 13.55 -20.29
CA GLY A 225 27.51 15.00 -20.12
C GLY A 225 26.14 15.50 -19.68
N TYR A 226 25.37 14.67 -18.95
CA TYR A 226 24.05 14.99 -18.45
C TYR A 226 24.13 15.58 -17.03
N PRO A 227 23.30 16.59 -16.69
CA PRO A 227 23.19 17.04 -15.31
C PRO A 227 22.57 15.92 -14.46
N ALA A 228 23.21 15.61 -13.33
CA ALA A 228 22.67 14.62 -12.41
C ALA A 228 21.53 15.21 -11.57
N PRO A 229 20.46 14.44 -11.28
CA PRO A 229 19.40 14.85 -10.38
C PRO A 229 19.86 14.80 -8.91
N GLU A 230 19.07 15.37 -8.01
CA GLU A 230 19.20 15.15 -6.57
C GLU A 230 18.62 13.79 -6.17
N PHE A 231 19.11 13.22 -5.06
CA PHE A 231 18.74 11.87 -4.64
C PHE A 231 18.14 11.85 -3.22
N ALA A 232 17.12 11.03 -3.03
CA ALA A 232 16.56 10.67 -1.74
C ALA A 232 16.25 9.18 -1.71
N HIS A 233 16.89 8.41 -0.82
CA HIS A 233 16.68 6.99 -0.70
C HIS A 233 15.83 6.68 0.53
N LEU A 234 14.64 6.10 0.29
CA LEU A 234 13.67 5.77 1.34
C LEU A 234 14.06 4.47 2.03
N PRO A 235 14.09 4.41 3.37
CA PRO A 235 14.41 3.20 4.10
C PRO A 235 13.38 2.09 3.83
N MET A 236 13.79 0.83 4.04
CA MET A 236 12.90 -0.32 3.86
C MET A 236 11.72 -0.28 4.82
N ILE A 237 10.59 -0.86 4.38
CA ILE A 237 9.52 -1.26 5.28
C ILE A 237 9.85 -2.66 5.79
N LEU A 238 9.81 -2.82 7.11
CA LEU A 238 10.16 -4.05 7.81
C LEU A 238 8.91 -4.75 8.31
N GLY A 239 8.95 -6.06 8.39
CA GLY A 239 7.96 -6.85 9.11
C GLY A 239 8.16 -6.77 10.63
N PRO A 240 7.25 -7.39 11.42
CA PRO A 240 7.38 -7.47 12.89
C PRO A 240 8.67 -8.14 13.34
N ASP A 241 9.24 -9.02 12.50
CA ASP A 241 10.53 -9.71 12.73
C ASP A 241 11.75 -8.83 12.37
N LYS A 242 11.54 -7.55 12.06
CA LYS A 242 12.56 -6.58 11.61
C LYS A 242 13.31 -6.97 10.34
N LYS A 243 12.81 -7.95 9.58
CA LYS A 243 13.27 -8.27 8.22
C LYS A 243 12.44 -7.51 7.19
N ARG A 244 12.93 -7.44 5.94
CA ARG A 244 12.17 -6.85 4.84
C ARG A 244 10.75 -7.39 4.80
N LEU A 245 9.77 -6.49 4.73
CA LEU A 245 8.36 -6.85 4.64
C LEU A 245 8.11 -7.76 3.43
N SER A 246 7.37 -8.84 3.63
CA SER A 246 7.09 -9.85 2.61
C SER A 246 5.68 -10.42 2.77
N LYS A 247 5.19 -11.15 1.78
CA LYS A 247 3.85 -11.78 1.79
C LYS A 247 3.58 -12.63 3.05
N ARG A 248 4.58 -13.29 3.62
CA ARG A 248 4.46 -14.08 4.88
C ARG A 248 4.12 -13.23 6.12
N HIS A 249 4.28 -11.92 6.05
CA HIS A 249 3.97 -10.97 7.12
C HIS A 249 2.59 -10.30 6.92
N GLY A 250 1.73 -10.87 6.07
CA GLY A 250 0.45 -10.26 5.71
C GLY A 250 0.57 -9.05 4.77
N ALA A 251 1.79 -8.80 4.24
CA ALA A 251 1.98 -7.73 3.26
C ALA A 251 1.33 -8.12 1.93
N ALA A 252 0.09 -7.77 1.84
CA ALA A 252 -0.75 -7.88 0.67
C ALA A 252 -0.36 -6.82 -0.39
N GLY A 253 -0.77 -7.01 -1.61
CA GLY A 253 -0.77 -5.95 -2.62
C GLY A 253 -1.78 -4.85 -2.26
N ILE A 254 -1.67 -3.69 -2.88
CA ILE A 254 -2.63 -2.58 -2.66
C ILE A 254 -4.06 -3.02 -2.92
N GLN A 255 -4.26 -3.89 -3.91
CA GLN A 255 -5.59 -4.43 -4.24
C GLN A 255 -6.20 -5.25 -3.10
N ASP A 256 -5.39 -5.94 -2.30
CA ASP A 256 -5.88 -6.74 -1.18
C ASP A 256 -6.45 -5.84 -0.06
N PHE A 257 -5.81 -4.69 0.21
CA PHE A 257 -6.34 -3.69 1.16
C PHE A 257 -7.66 -3.09 0.68
N ARG A 258 -7.76 -2.79 -0.62
CA ARG A 258 -9.02 -2.35 -1.24
C ARG A 258 -10.11 -3.40 -1.07
N ASN A 259 -9.81 -4.67 -1.39
CA ASN A 259 -10.75 -5.79 -1.26
C ASN A 259 -11.17 -6.05 0.20
N ALA A 260 -10.30 -5.75 1.16
CA ALA A 260 -10.61 -5.80 2.59
C ALA A 260 -11.48 -4.62 3.07
N GLY A 261 -11.79 -3.65 2.18
CA GLY A 261 -12.67 -2.51 2.47
C GLY A 261 -11.98 -1.32 3.14
N PHE A 262 -10.64 -1.24 3.06
CA PHE A 262 -9.93 -0.02 3.45
C PHE A 262 -10.13 1.07 2.39
N SER A 263 -10.30 2.33 2.83
CA SER A 263 -10.31 3.46 1.91
C SER A 263 -8.91 3.86 1.46
N ALA A 264 -8.81 4.53 0.32
CA ALA A 264 -7.55 5.07 -0.19
C ALA A 264 -6.90 6.04 0.80
N ASP A 265 -7.68 6.91 1.43
CA ASP A 265 -7.17 7.91 2.38
C ASP A 265 -6.59 7.28 3.65
N VAL A 266 -7.20 6.21 4.14
CA VAL A 266 -6.66 5.40 5.25
C VAL A 266 -5.29 4.86 4.88
N LEU A 267 -5.17 4.27 3.68
CA LEU A 267 -3.91 3.66 3.26
C LEU A 267 -2.83 4.72 2.99
N LEU A 268 -3.18 5.87 2.43
CA LEU A 268 -2.25 6.98 2.23
C LEU A 268 -1.76 7.55 3.57
N ASN A 269 -2.68 7.77 4.53
CA ASN A 269 -2.30 8.23 5.87
C ASN A 269 -1.37 7.21 6.57
N TYR A 270 -1.68 5.94 6.47
CA TYR A 270 -0.81 4.91 7.03
C TYR A 270 0.57 4.86 6.35
N LEU A 271 0.61 4.90 5.01
CA LEU A 271 1.84 4.86 4.22
C LEU A 271 2.75 6.07 4.49
N VAL A 272 2.20 7.28 4.64
CA VAL A 272 3.01 8.46 4.92
C VAL A 272 3.71 8.34 6.27
N MET A 273 3.05 7.76 7.28
CA MET A 273 3.62 7.52 8.60
C MET A 273 4.68 6.41 8.65
N LEU A 274 4.78 5.60 7.59
CA LEU A 274 5.84 4.59 7.49
C LEU A 274 7.18 5.22 7.11
N GLY A 275 7.79 5.89 8.08
CA GLY A 275 9.12 6.47 7.98
C GLY A 275 9.14 7.99 7.85
N TRP A 276 8.01 8.68 7.83
CA TRP A 276 7.95 10.16 7.88
C TRP A 276 7.12 10.61 9.08
N ASN A 277 7.51 11.76 9.66
CA ASN A 277 6.76 12.42 10.74
C ASN A 277 6.98 13.94 10.62
N PRO A 278 5.93 14.76 10.68
CA PRO A 278 6.04 16.23 10.58
C PRO A 278 6.75 16.88 11.78
N GLY A 279 7.05 16.12 12.83
CA GLY A 279 7.63 16.64 14.08
C GLY A 279 6.56 17.02 15.11
N THR A 280 5.32 16.57 14.92
CA THR A 280 4.19 16.74 15.84
C THR A 280 3.66 15.38 16.29
N GLU A 281 2.68 15.41 17.21
CA GLU A 281 1.95 14.18 17.64
C GLU A 281 0.77 13.84 16.71
N GLN A 282 0.58 14.58 15.60
CA GLN A 282 -0.49 14.31 14.64
C GLN A 282 -0.27 12.96 13.97
N GLU A 283 -1.30 12.14 13.94
CA GLU A 283 -1.30 10.81 13.33
C GLU A 283 -2.38 10.63 12.25
N LEU A 284 -3.34 11.54 12.22
CA LEU A 284 -4.44 11.52 11.25
C LEU A 284 -4.31 12.73 10.34
N PHE A 285 -4.09 12.44 9.06
CA PHE A 285 -3.85 13.45 8.03
C PHE A 285 -4.88 13.35 6.92
N THR A 286 -5.39 14.47 6.49
CA THR A 286 -6.01 14.63 5.17
C THR A 286 -4.93 14.69 4.09
N ARG A 287 -5.31 14.56 2.82
CA ARG A 287 -4.36 14.72 1.69
C ARG A 287 -3.72 16.09 1.69
N ASP A 288 -4.51 17.12 1.89
CA ASP A 288 -4.03 18.52 1.86
C ASP A 288 -3.02 18.75 2.98
N GLU A 289 -3.30 18.26 4.19
CA GLU A 289 -2.36 18.33 5.32
C GLU A 289 -1.06 17.54 5.03
N MET A 290 -1.15 16.36 4.39
CA MET A 290 0.04 15.62 3.96
C MET A 290 0.86 16.45 2.96
N VAL A 291 0.22 17.03 1.94
CA VAL A 291 0.90 17.88 0.94
C VAL A 291 1.53 19.10 1.59
N GLU A 292 0.81 19.80 2.46
CA GLU A 292 1.29 21.02 3.13
C GLU A 292 2.50 20.76 4.03
N GLN A 293 2.48 19.65 4.79
CA GLN A 293 3.48 19.35 5.82
C GLN A 293 4.66 18.51 5.33
N PHE A 294 4.59 17.96 4.11
CA PHE A 294 5.57 17.01 3.61
C PHE A 294 6.95 17.65 3.42
N ASP A 295 7.95 17.14 4.13
CA ASP A 295 9.36 17.48 3.98
C ASP A 295 10.17 16.18 3.90
N ILE A 296 10.81 15.94 2.77
CA ILE A 296 11.63 14.74 2.52
C ILE A 296 12.79 14.59 3.53
N ARG A 297 13.29 15.71 4.09
CA ARG A 297 14.36 15.73 5.09
C ARG A 297 13.90 15.21 6.47
N LYS A 298 12.58 15.14 6.70
CA LYS A 298 11.97 14.57 7.92
C LYS A 298 11.75 13.06 7.82
N VAL A 299 12.12 12.45 6.70
CA VAL A 299 12.10 10.99 6.56
C VAL A 299 13.21 10.38 7.42
N GLN A 300 12.85 9.40 8.24
CA GLN A 300 13.77 8.72 9.14
C GLN A 300 14.72 7.80 8.35
N LYS A 301 15.97 7.66 8.82
CA LYS A 301 16.96 6.75 8.20
C LYS A 301 16.73 5.27 8.54
N LYS A 302 15.97 4.99 9.60
CA LYS A 302 15.68 3.62 10.03
C LYS A 302 14.45 3.08 9.33
N GLY A 303 14.48 1.79 8.98
CA GLY A 303 13.32 1.12 8.42
C GLY A 303 12.11 1.20 9.35
N ALA A 304 10.94 1.50 8.78
CA ALA A 304 9.68 1.56 9.49
C ALA A 304 9.09 0.14 9.60
N VAL A 305 8.61 -0.24 10.77
CA VAL A 305 7.97 -1.54 11.00
C VAL A 305 6.49 -1.46 10.63
N TYR A 306 6.01 -2.40 9.82
CA TYR A 306 4.60 -2.57 9.53
C TYR A 306 3.85 -2.98 10.80
N ASP A 307 2.83 -2.20 11.17
CA ASP A 307 1.96 -2.44 12.32
C ASP A 307 0.50 -2.48 11.87
N GLU A 308 -0.06 -3.67 11.81
CA GLU A 308 -1.45 -3.91 11.42
C GLU A 308 -2.44 -3.30 12.42
N LYS A 309 -2.13 -3.31 13.72
CA LYS A 309 -2.99 -2.70 14.74
C LYS A 309 -3.10 -1.19 14.53
N LYS A 310 -1.97 -0.55 14.19
CA LYS A 310 -1.95 0.88 13.87
C LYS A 310 -2.75 1.20 12.61
N LEU A 311 -2.63 0.38 11.56
CA LEU A 311 -3.44 0.53 10.35
C LEU A 311 -4.95 0.46 10.68
N HIS A 312 -5.37 -0.55 11.43
CA HIS A 312 -6.76 -0.70 11.85
C HIS A 312 -7.25 0.43 12.76
N TRP A 313 -6.38 0.96 13.61
CA TRP A 313 -6.72 2.12 14.43
C TRP A 313 -6.95 3.36 13.55
N ILE A 314 -6.04 3.67 12.63
CA ILE A 314 -6.19 4.77 11.65
C ILE A 314 -7.50 4.59 10.87
N ALA A 315 -7.76 3.38 10.39
CA ALA A 315 -8.97 3.07 9.64
C ALA A 315 -10.25 3.38 10.42
N GLY A 316 -10.33 2.96 11.68
CA GLY A 316 -11.48 3.26 12.54
C GLY A 316 -11.64 4.77 12.78
N GLN A 317 -10.53 5.50 12.97
CA GLN A 317 -10.57 6.96 13.16
C GLN A 317 -11.04 7.70 11.89
N HIS A 318 -10.60 7.28 10.71
CA HIS A 318 -11.08 7.85 9.45
C HIS A 318 -12.55 7.53 9.23
N LEU A 319 -12.96 6.27 9.39
CA LEU A 319 -14.34 5.84 9.18
C LEU A 319 -15.33 6.60 10.09
N ALA A 320 -14.96 6.84 11.34
CA ALA A 320 -15.78 7.59 12.29
C ALA A 320 -16.02 9.05 11.86
N ARG A 321 -15.11 9.64 11.06
CA ARG A 321 -15.20 11.03 10.58
C ARG A 321 -15.97 11.20 9.28
N VAL A 322 -16.15 10.12 8.51
CA VAL A 322 -16.87 10.15 7.23
C VAL A 322 -18.37 10.38 7.50
N SER A 323 -19.01 11.23 6.71
CA SER A 323 -20.45 11.46 6.79
C SER A 323 -21.25 10.21 6.37
N GLU A 324 -22.48 10.08 6.88
CA GLU A 324 -23.35 8.94 6.56
C GLU A 324 -23.71 8.92 5.08
N ASP A 325 -23.86 10.08 4.43
CA ASP A 325 -24.10 10.21 3.01
C ASP A 325 -22.93 9.67 2.17
N GLU A 326 -21.70 10.03 2.54
CA GLU A 326 -20.49 9.55 1.88
C GLU A 326 -20.29 8.06 2.09
N LEU A 327 -20.55 7.54 3.31
CA LEU A 327 -20.50 6.10 3.57
C LEU A 327 -21.50 5.34 2.70
N LEU A 328 -22.75 5.79 2.65
CA LEU A 328 -23.80 5.17 1.83
C LEU A 328 -23.44 5.20 0.35
N LYS A 329 -22.93 6.35 -0.14
CA LYS A 329 -22.45 6.51 -1.51
C LYS A 329 -21.30 5.55 -1.82
N SER A 330 -20.32 5.43 -0.92
CA SER A 330 -19.18 4.54 -1.07
C SER A 330 -19.61 3.07 -1.11
N ILE A 331 -20.47 2.64 -0.20
CA ILE A 331 -21.00 1.27 -0.20
C ILE A 331 -21.77 0.98 -1.50
N ARG A 332 -22.66 1.88 -1.92
CA ARG A 332 -23.48 1.68 -3.14
C ARG A 332 -22.68 1.84 -4.45
N SER A 333 -21.51 2.44 -4.42
CA SER A 333 -20.62 2.45 -5.60
C SER A 333 -20.05 1.06 -5.90
N GLU A 334 -19.83 0.24 -4.87
CA GLU A 334 -19.35 -1.14 -4.99
C GLU A 334 -20.51 -2.14 -5.09
N GLU A 335 -21.57 -1.92 -4.31
CA GLU A 335 -22.77 -2.74 -4.27
C GLU A 335 -24.03 -1.89 -4.54
N PRO A 336 -24.40 -1.63 -5.80
CA PRO A 336 -25.46 -0.69 -6.15
C PRO A 336 -26.82 -0.99 -5.53
N ASN A 337 -27.09 -2.26 -5.18
CA ASN A 337 -28.34 -2.72 -4.60
C ASN A 337 -28.31 -2.84 -3.07
N TRP A 338 -27.21 -2.45 -2.41
CA TRP A 338 -27.09 -2.58 -0.97
C TRP A 338 -28.21 -1.82 -0.26
N GLN A 339 -29.03 -2.56 0.50
CA GLN A 339 -30.15 -2.10 1.32
C GLN A 339 -31.14 -1.16 0.60
N ARG A 340 -31.36 -1.32 -0.71
CA ARG A 340 -32.27 -0.46 -1.51
C ARG A 340 -33.74 -0.55 -1.07
N HIS A 341 -34.14 -1.57 -0.32
CA HIS A 341 -35.48 -1.74 0.20
C HIS A 341 -35.75 -0.90 1.46
N ALA A 342 -34.69 -0.40 2.13
CA ALA A 342 -34.80 0.45 3.30
C ALA A 342 -34.75 1.93 2.90
N LYS A 343 -35.39 2.81 3.70
CA LYS A 343 -35.30 4.26 3.52
C LYS A 343 -33.90 4.76 3.86
N ASP A 344 -33.37 5.67 3.09
CA ASP A 344 -32.02 6.21 3.30
C ASP A 344 -31.87 6.88 4.68
N GLU A 345 -32.91 7.55 5.19
CA GLU A 345 -32.91 8.10 6.55
C GLU A 345 -32.66 7.03 7.63
N TYR A 346 -33.29 5.86 7.49
CA TYR A 346 -33.06 4.75 8.40
C TYR A 346 -31.63 4.21 8.27
N ILE A 347 -31.14 4.07 7.05
CA ILE A 347 -29.76 3.64 6.80
C ILE A 347 -28.77 4.63 7.43
N HIS A 348 -28.98 5.93 7.30
CA HIS A 348 -28.11 6.95 7.90
C HIS A 348 -28.08 6.83 9.43
N ASN A 349 -29.24 6.61 10.07
CA ASN A 349 -29.27 6.40 11.51
C ASN A 349 -28.50 5.14 11.95
N VAL A 350 -28.60 4.05 11.19
CA VAL A 350 -27.81 2.82 11.42
C VAL A 350 -26.33 3.09 11.26
N LEU A 351 -25.91 3.70 10.13
CA LEU A 351 -24.51 4.02 9.86
C LEU A 351 -23.92 4.96 10.92
N LYS A 352 -24.65 5.99 11.35
CA LYS A 352 -24.23 6.93 12.39
C LYS A 352 -23.86 6.23 13.70
N LEU A 353 -24.66 5.25 14.12
CA LEU A 353 -24.43 4.52 15.35
C LEU A 353 -23.36 3.44 15.24
N MET A 354 -23.18 2.89 14.03
CA MET A 354 -22.33 1.71 13.85
C MET A 354 -20.93 2.02 13.31
N LYS A 355 -20.71 3.14 12.60
CA LYS A 355 -19.42 3.49 12.00
C LYS A 355 -18.27 3.59 13.00
N ILE A 356 -18.54 3.97 14.24
CA ILE A 356 -17.53 4.04 15.31
C ILE A 356 -17.04 2.68 15.81
N ARG A 357 -17.72 1.60 15.39
CA ARG A 357 -17.44 0.21 15.79
C ARG A 357 -16.76 -0.61 14.69
N ALA A 358 -16.75 -0.09 13.48
CA ALA A 358 -16.10 -0.71 12.33
C ALA A 358 -14.76 -0.03 12.01
N LYS A 359 -13.93 -0.72 11.29
CA LYS A 359 -12.62 -0.24 10.80
C LYS A 359 -12.58 -0.18 9.28
N THR A 360 -13.41 -0.96 8.61
CA THR A 360 -13.52 -0.99 7.15
C THR A 360 -14.98 -0.92 6.72
N LEU A 361 -15.22 -0.58 5.45
CA LEU A 361 -16.57 -0.60 4.89
C LEU A 361 -17.19 -2.01 4.90
N ASN A 362 -16.37 -3.05 4.67
CA ASN A 362 -16.85 -4.44 4.73
C ASN A 362 -17.30 -4.80 6.14
N GLU A 363 -16.48 -4.51 7.15
CA GLU A 363 -16.86 -4.73 8.54
C GLU A 363 -18.13 -3.96 8.90
N LEU A 364 -18.27 -2.70 8.44
CA LEU A 364 -19.46 -1.90 8.68
C LEU A 364 -20.72 -2.52 8.06
N LYS A 365 -20.63 -3.05 6.83
CA LYS A 365 -21.72 -3.78 6.17
C LYS A 365 -22.12 -5.02 6.98
N ASP A 366 -21.13 -5.79 7.43
CA ASP A 366 -21.36 -7.04 8.16
C ASP A 366 -22.04 -6.81 9.50
N ILE A 367 -21.52 -5.86 10.31
CA ILE A 367 -22.06 -5.57 11.64
C ILE A 367 -23.39 -4.84 11.61
N THR A 368 -23.81 -4.31 10.44
CA THR A 368 -25.13 -3.64 10.28
C THR A 368 -26.20 -4.58 9.73
N GLY A 369 -25.87 -5.77 9.28
CA GLY A 369 -26.80 -6.69 8.59
C GLY A 369 -28.09 -6.98 9.34
N TYR A 370 -28.03 -7.14 10.66
CA TYR A 370 -29.21 -7.44 11.49
C TYR A 370 -30.19 -6.25 11.63
N PHE A 371 -29.82 -5.05 11.23
CA PHE A 371 -30.77 -3.93 11.18
C PHE A 371 -31.75 -4.06 10.00
N PHE A 372 -31.35 -4.72 8.94
CA PHE A 372 -32.08 -4.80 7.68
C PHE A 372 -32.73 -6.16 7.43
N SER A 373 -32.25 -7.21 8.08
CA SER A 373 -32.80 -8.56 7.98
C SER A 373 -32.86 -9.26 9.35
N ASP A 374 -33.74 -10.23 9.48
CA ASP A 374 -33.81 -11.00 10.72
C ASP A 374 -32.56 -11.87 10.88
N PRO A 375 -32.03 -12.00 12.10
CA PRO A 375 -30.93 -12.91 12.36
C PRO A 375 -31.29 -14.35 11.94
N VAL A 376 -30.44 -14.94 11.11
CA VAL A 376 -30.52 -16.37 10.71
C VAL A 376 -29.56 -17.23 11.50
N THR A 377 -28.52 -16.63 12.04
CA THR A 377 -27.52 -17.25 12.92
C THR A 377 -27.49 -16.53 14.26
N PHE A 378 -27.15 -17.25 15.30
CA PHE A 378 -27.06 -16.74 16.66
C PHE A 378 -25.72 -17.15 17.26
N ASP A 379 -25.16 -16.30 18.14
CA ASP A 379 -23.97 -16.65 18.92
C ASP A 379 -24.30 -17.83 19.85
N HIS A 380 -23.86 -19.03 19.44
CA HIS A 380 -24.10 -20.28 20.18
C HIS A 380 -23.52 -20.25 21.59
N SER A 381 -22.36 -19.66 21.79
CA SER A 381 -21.71 -19.58 23.09
C SER A 381 -22.51 -18.67 24.03
N ALA A 382 -23.00 -17.54 23.50
CA ALA A 382 -23.88 -16.65 24.23
C ALA A 382 -25.24 -17.30 24.53
N ALA A 383 -25.85 -18.02 23.60
CA ALA A 383 -27.10 -18.73 23.79
C ALA A 383 -26.96 -19.76 24.91
N ALA A 384 -25.94 -20.62 24.85
CA ALA A 384 -25.67 -21.65 25.88
C ALA A 384 -25.39 -21.02 27.26
N LYS A 385 -24.80 -19.83 27.33
CA LYS A 385 -24.50 -19.15 28.58
C LYS A 385 -25.65 -18.33 29.14
N ARG A 386 -26.45 -17.68 28.30
CA ARG A 386 -27.38 -16.62 28.66
C ARG A 386 -28.85 -17.03 28.53
N TRP A 387 -29.14 -18.10 27.76
CA TRP A 387 -30.51 -18.63 27.55
C TRP A 387 -30.56 -20.14 27.78
N LYS A 388 -30.12 -20.58 28.97
CA LYS A 388 -29.95 -21.98 29.35
C LYS A 388 -31.27 -22.72 29.64
N GLU A 389 -32.26 -21.99 30.16
CA GLU A 389 -33.45 -22.59 30.78
C GLU A 389 -34.71 -22.03 30.15
N ARG A 390 -35.71 -22.89 30.01
CA ARG A 390 -37.06 -22.49 29.56
C ARG A 390 -37.73 -21.49 30.49
N SER A 391 -37.32 -21.41 31.76
CA SER A 391 -37.82 -20.40 32.71
C SER A 391 -37.59 -18.96 32.22
N LEU A 392 -36.54 -18.72 31.44
CA LEU A 392 -36.28 -17.43 30.80
C LEU A 392 -37.35 -17.05 29.76
N ASN A 393 -38.00 -18.03 29.12
CA ASN A 393 -39.06 -17.75 28.17
C ASN A 393 -40.20 -16.97 28.81
N LYS A 394 -40.62 -17.33 30.06
CA LYS A 394 -41.63 -16.59 30.81
C LYS A 394 -41.25 -15.13 31.09
N LEU A 395 -39.95 -14.94 31.35
CA LEU A 395 -39.43 -13.57 31.60
C LEU A 395 -39.45 -12.71 30.34
N VAL A 396 -39.05 -13.29 29.18
CA VAL A 396 -39.10 -12.64 27.88
C VAL A 396 -40.55 -12.39 27.43
N GLU A 397 -41.48 -13.35 27.66
CA GLU A 397 -42.91 -13.18 27.38
C GLU A 397 -43.50 -12.02 28.15
N LYS A 398 -43.19 -11.88 29.44
CA LYS A 398 -43.64 -10.75 30.26
C LYS A 398 -43.08 -9.43 29.77
N TYR A 399 -41.84 -9.42 29.31
CA TYR A 399 -41.26 -8.22 28.70
C TYR A 399 -41.96 -7.90 27.37
N ILE A 400 -42.26 -8.85 26.51
CA ILE A 400 -43.05 -8.64 25.27
C ILE A 400 -44.39 -7.97 25.58
N GLN A 401 -45.15 -8.47 26.58
CA GLN A 401 -46.44 -7.90 26.98
C GLN A 401 -46.31 -6.43 27.39
N ARG A 402 -45.22 -6.07 28.09
CA ARG A 402 -44.95 -4.65 28.42
C ARG A 402 -44.63 -3.83 27.21
N LEU A 403 -43.79 -4.36 26.28
CA LEU A 403 -43.41 -3.70 25.02
C LEU A 403 -44.66 -3.40 24.16
N GLU A 404 -45.63 -4.30 24.14
CA GLU A 404 -46.89 -4.10 23.40
C GLU A 404 -47.69 -2.88 23.90
N ASN A 405 -47.60 -2.53 25.18
CA ASN A 405 -48.28 -1.41 25.80
C ASN A 405 -47.47 -0.10 25.78
N ILE A 406 -46.26 -0.08 25.33
CA ILE A 406 -45.45 1.14 25.19
C ILE A 406 -46.01 2.01 24.05
N THR A 407 -46.39 3.25 24.40
CA THR A 407 -46.86 4.24 23.43
C THR A 407 -45.73 5.05 22.83
N ASN A 408 -44.73 5.45 23.63
CA ASN A 408 -43.56 6.17 23.17
C ASN A 408 -42.37 5.21 23.09
N TRP A 409 -41.95 4.84 21.86
CA TRP A 409 -40.89 3.87 21.61
C TRP A 409 -39.53 4.56 21.69
N SER A 410 -39.10 4.88 22.91
CA SER A 410 -37.81 5.51 23.19
C SER A 410 -36.87 4.61 23.99
N ALA A 411 -35.57 4.77 23.86
CA ALA A 411 -34.55 4.00 24.61
C ALA A 411 -34.83 4.08 26.12
N THR A 412 -35.24 5.27 26.64
CA THR A 412 -35.57 5.48 28.06
C THR A 412 -36.79 4.65 28.49
N ASP A 413 -37.87 4.62 27.71
CA ASP A 413 -39.08 3.90 28.09
C ASP A 413 -38.89 2.37 27.92
N LEU A 414 -38.09 1.96 26.96
CA LEU A 414 -37.68 0.56 26.77
C LEU A 414 -36.83 0.05 27.94
N GLU A 415 -35.93 0.89 28.46
CA GLU A 415 -35.11 0.55 29.64
C GLU A 415 -36.00 0.43 30.88
N LYS A 416 -36.90 1.40 31.12
CA LYS A 416 -37.86 1.38 32.24
C LYS A 416 -38.69 0.08 32.18
N ALA A 417 -39.23 -0.29 31.02
CA ALA A 417 -40.04 -1.47 30.85
C ALA A 417 -39.27 -2.76 31.16
N LEU A 418 -37.99 -2.84 30.72
CA LEU A 418 -37.14 -3.99 31.01
C LEU A 418 -36.81 -4.11 32.48
N ARG A 419 -36.42 -3.00 33.15
CA ARG A 419 -36.10 -2.98 34.56
C ARG A 419 -37.31 -3.34 35.42
N ALA A 420 -38.47 -2.76 35.13
CA ALA A 420 -39.72 -3.10 35.82
C ALA A 420 -40.14 -4.57 35.62
N THR A 421 -39.85 -5.16 34.45
CA THR A 421 -40.09 -6.59 34.22
C THR A 421 -39.18 -7.45 35.08
N ALA A 422 -37.89 -7.07 35.19
CA ALA A 422 -36.92 -7.78 36.00
C ALA A 422 -37.25 -7.72 37.50
N GLU A 423 -37.68 -6.53 37.96
CA GLU A 423 -38.14 -6.31 39.36
C GLU A 423 -39.34 -7.15 39.71
N ASP A 424 -40.42 -7.11 38.91
CA ASP A 424 -41.62 -7.91 39.11
C ASP A 424 -41.34 -9.42 39.19
N MET A 425 -40.30 -9.88 38.54
CA MET A 425 -39.88 -11.28 38.48
C MET A 425 -38.77 -11.60 39.49
N ALA A 426 -38.41 -10.64 40.33
CA ALA A 426 -37.36 -10.76 41.34
C ALA A 426 -36.02 -11.23 40.78
N VAL A 427 -35.64 -10.74 39.58
CA VAL A 427 -34.35 -11.08 38.89
C VAL A 427 -33.56 -9.82 38.57
N SER A 428 -32.27 -9.98 38.34
CA SER A 428 -31.44 -8.87 37.85
C SER A 428 -31.78 -8.53 36.40
N ALA A 429 -31.71 -7.24 36.02
CA ALA A 429 -31.94 -6.77 34.65
C ALA A 429 -31.01 -7.45 33.64
N ALA A 430 -29.79 -7.84 34.03
CA ALA A 430 -28.86 -8.55 33.19
C ALA A 430 -29.41 -9.90 32.66
N LYS A 431 -30.32 -10.56 33.41
CA LYS A 431 -30.99 -11.79 32.97
C LYS A 431 -31.93 -11.54 31.78
N LEU A 432 -32.36 -10.31 31.51
CA LEU A 432 -33.17 -9.95 30.35
C LEU A 432 -32.31 -9.26 29.25
N ILE A 433 -31.38 -8.38 29.61
CA ILE A 433 -30.58 -7.61 28.68
C ILE A 433 -29.88 -8.51 27.64
N HIS A 434 -29.19 -9.55 28.10
CA HIS A 434 -28.43 -10.43 27.19
C HIS A 434 -29.31 -11.31 26.30
N PRO A 435 -30.35 -12.01 26.82
CA PRO A 435 -31.27 -12.74 25.96
C PRO A 435 -32.02 -11.88 24.96
N VAL A 436 -32.50 -10.69 25.36
CA VAL A 436 -33.18 -9.76 24.46
C VAL A 436 -32.24 -9.32 23.34
N ARG A 437 -30.99 -8.96 23.66
CA ARG A 437 -29.96 -8.61 22.66
C ARG A 437 -29.78 -9.75 21.67
N LEU A 438 -29.53 -10.96 22.17
CA LEU A 438 -29.33 -12.14 21.34
C LEU A 438 -30.52 -12.40 20.41
N ALA A 439 -31.73 -12.27 20.93
CA ALA A 439 -32.98 -12.48 20.17
C ALA A 439 -33.11 -11.46 19.01
N VAL A 440 -32.79 -10.19 19.24
CA VAL A 440 -33.06 -9.15 18.25
C VAL A 440 -31.93 -8.93 17.26
N SER A 441 -30.68 -9.27 17.62
CA SER A 441 -29.49 -9.04 16.77
C SER A 441 -28.74 -10.32 16.36
N GLY A 442 -28.98 -11.45 17.03
CA GLY A 442 -28.17 -12.66 16.86
C GLY A 442 -26.81 -12.60 17.55
N GLN A 443 -26.43 -11.46 18.14
CA GLN A 443 -25.10 -11.17 18.67
C GLN A 443 -25.08 -11.07 20.19
N SER A 444 -23.93 -11.39 20.81
CA SER A 444 -23.72 -11.21 22.25
C SER A 444 -23.35 -9.80 22.65
N GLU A 445 -22.72 -9.05 21.72
CA GLU A 445 -22.20 -7.70 21.92
C GLU A 445 -22.71 -6.75 20.81
N GLY A 446 -22.46 -5.46 20.93
CA GLY A 446 -22.85 -4.48 19.92
C GLY A 446 -23.30 -3.15 20.50
N LEU A 447 -24.22 -2.45 19.82
CA LEU A 447 -24.85 -1.21 20.25
C LEU A 447 -25.52 -1.34 21.63
N GLY A 448 -25.68 -0.26 22.37
CA GLY A 448 -26.50 -0.23 23.59
C GLY A 448 -27.86 -0.90 23.34
N LEU A 449 -28.32 -1.76 24.26
CA LEU A 449 -29.54 -2.53 24.00
C LEU A 449 -30.74 -1.66 23.67
N PHE A 450 -30.91 -0.58 24.41
CA PHE A 450 -32.13 0.24 24.27
C PHE A 450 -32.10 1.10 23.01
N GLU A 451 -30.94 1.62 22.63
CA GLU A 451 -30.73 2.30 21.34
C GLU A 451 -30.95 1.34 20.17
N LEU A 452 -30.51 0.08 20.32
CA LEU A 452 -30.74 -0.97 19.33
C LEU A 452 -32.26 -1.23 19.17
N LEU A 453 -32.99 -1.41 20.27
CA LEU A 453 -34.44 -1.66 20.23
C LEU A 453 -35.21 -0.47 19.65
N GLU A 454 -34.82 0.75 20.04
CA GLU A 454 -35.43 2.01 19.54
C GLU A 454 -35.27 2.06 18.00
N LEU A 455 -34.07 1.83 17.48
CA LEU A 455 -33.79 1.89 16.05
C LEU A 455 -34.45 0.75 15.25
N LEU A 456 -34.51 -0.48 15.79
CA LEU A 456 -35.20 -1.60 15.15
C LEU A 456 -36.72 -1.39 15.06
N GLY A 457 -37.28 -0.63 15.99
CA GLY A 457 -38.72 -0.37 16.05
C GLY A 457 -39.54 -1.49 16.68
N LYS A 458 -40.73 -1.12 17.16
CA LYS A 458 -41.62 -1.95 17.96
C LYS A 458 -41.96 -3.27 17.30
N MET A 459 -42.43 -3.21 16.06
CA MET A 459 -42.91 -4.42 15.35
C MET A 459 -41.78 -5.43 15.12
N THR A 460 -40.59 -4.98 14.73
CA THR A 460 -39.41 -5.82 14.49
C THR A 460 -38.96 -6.50 15.79
N CYS A 461 -38.86 -5.71 16.88
CA CYS A 461 -38.44 -6.24 18.19
C CYS A 461 -39.38 -7.33 18.70
N ILE A 462 -40.69 -7.04 18.73
CA ILE A 462 -41.70 -8.02 19.21
C ILE A 462 -41.68 -9.28 18.37
N ARG A 463 -41.64 -9.16 17.05
CA ARG A 463 -41.59 -10.30 16.13
C ARG A 463 -40.36 -11.18 16.38
N ARG A 464 -39.16 -10.55 16.51
CA ARG A 464 -37.90 -11.28 16.76
C ARG A 464 -37.88 -11.95 18.14
N LEU A 465 -38.37 -11.25 19.17
CA LEU A 465 -38.48 -11.83 20.51
C LEU A 465 -39.43 -13.06 20.52
N ARG A 466 -40.61 -12.97 19.88
CA ARG A 466 -41.52 -14.11 19.75
C ARG A 466 -40.89 -15.27 19.00
N LYS A 467 -40.18 -15.00 17.90
CA LYS A 467 -39.42 -16.01 17.16
C LYS A 467 -38.34 -16.67 18.04
N ALA A 468 -37.63 -15.88 18.84
CA ALA A 468 -36.60 -16.40 19.74
C ALA A 468 -37.17 -17.40 20.78
N LEU A 469 -38.41 -17.18 21.28
CA LEU A 469 -39.08 -18.12 22.19
C LEU A 469 -39.31 -19.51 21.60
N THR A 470 -39.35 -19.62 20.26
CA THR A 470 -39.47 -20.91 19.56
C THR A 470 -38.13 -21.57 19.31
N ILE A 471 -37.03 -20.81 19.35
CA ILE A 471 -35.67 -21.26 19.05
C ILE A 471 -34.92 -21.63 20.35
N PHE A 472 -35.11 -20.85 21.41
CA PHE A 472 -34.36 -21.01 22.64
C PHE A 472 -35.16 -21.63 23.79
N PRO A 473 -34.52 -22.35 24.73
CA PRO A 473 -33.08 -22.68 24.71
C PRO A 473 -32.72 -23.61 23.55
N LEU A 474 -31.50 -23.47 23.04
CA LEU A 474 -30.98 -24.42 22.03
C LEU A 474 -30.93 -25.81 22.68
N ILE A 475 -31.61 -26.78 22.08
CA ILE A 475 -31.50 -28.18 22.47
C ILE A 475 -30.15 -28.66 21.90
N ASN A 476 -29.22 -29.01 22.76
CA ASN A 476 -28.00 -29.69 22.32
C ASN A 476 -28.45 -31.10 21.91
N ASP A 477 -28.43 -31.41 20.62
CA ASP A 477 -28.51 -32.76 20.09
C ASP A 477 -27.26 -33.55 20.46
#